data_4ce9ff2ef8859d45c5257f4d25b823df
#
_entry.id   4ce9ff2ef8859d45c5257f4d25b823df
#
_cell.length_a   1.000
_cell.length_b   1.000
_cell.length_c   1.000
_cell.angle_alpha   90.00
_cell.angle_beta   90.00
_cell.angle_gamma   90.00
#
_symmetry.space_group_name_H-M   'P 1'
#
loop_
_entity.id
_entity.type
_entity.pdbx_description
1 polymer ?
#
loop_
_entity_poly.entity_id
_entity_poly.type
_entity_poly.pdbx_seq_one_letter_code
_entity_poly.pdbx_strand_id
1 'polypeptide(L)'
;AKGDAVGDIVLDLIKALCGSCRGERVEAVGICVPGLVFSKQDVVWAPNIPGWERYPLKKRISGLVGPDVKVEIESDRTCYILGEVWKGAAKGCGNAIYIAVGTGIGVGILVDGSVLHGAEDIIGAAGWMALHYPYQQEYIPTGCFEYYASGNGIATQIHRALRCNRNYTGVLSGRPIDEITSHDVFDAYHKGDRLAAKVLDKAVEMWGMAAANLVSILNPEKVIFGGGVFGPAEEFIGRIYDEACKWGQPIAMDHVEFRVSEVQGEAALYGSAYLAFKTIGQQEK
;
A
#
# COMPACT_ATOMS: atom_id res chain seq x y z
N ALA A 1 -5.82 -0.38 22.14
CA ALA A 1 -6.00 1.06 22.36
C ALA A 1 -7.02 1.61 21.37
N LYS A 2 -7.72 2.71 21.73
CA LYS A 2 -8.76 3.36 20.91
C LYS A 2 -8.60 4.88 21.05
N GLY A 3 -9.00 5.62 20.02
CA GLY A 3 -9.10 7.09 20.05
C GLY A 3 -7.83 7.77 20.59
N ASP A 4 -8.00 8.56 21.63
CA ASP A 4 -6.91 9.31 22.25
C ASP A 4 -5.78 8.44 22.80
N ALA A 5 -6.05 7.24 23.29
CA ALA A 5 -5.01 6.35 23.80
C ALA A 5 -3.99 5.93 22.73
N VAL A 6 -4.40 5.80 21.46
CA VAL A 6 -3.46 5.59 20.34
C VAL A 6 -2.69 6.88 20.06
N GLY A 7 -3.37 8.02 20.08
CA GLY A 7 -2.72 9.32 19.93
C GLY A 7 -1.67 9.58 21.01
N ASP A 8 -1.93 9.23 22.26
CA ASP A 8 -0.99 9.36 23.37
C ASP A 8 0.26 8.50 23.14
N ILE A 9 0.10 7.27 22.65
CA ILE A 9 1.24 6.41 22.29
C ILE A 9 2.12 7.09 21.22
N VAL A 10 1.50 7.70 20.19
CA VAL A 10 2.24 8.45 19.16
C VAL A 10 2.98 9.64 19.77
N LEU A 11 2.33 10.40 20.65
CA LEU A 11 2.98 11.55 21.32
C LEU A 11 4.13 11.11 22.21
N ASP A 12 4.00 10.02 22.95
CA ASP A 12 5.06 9.50 23.81
C ASP A 12 6.25 8.98 22.99
N LEU A 13 5.99 8.33 21.85
CA LEU A 13 7.04 7.94 20.91
C LEU A 13 7.80 9.15 20.37
N ILE A 14 7.10 10.22 19.97
CA ILE A 14 7.73 11.47 19.48
C ILE A 14 8.58 12.11 20.59
N LYS A 15 8.07 12.18 21.83
CA LYS A 15 8.85 12.68 22.98
C LYS A 15 10.14 11.88 23.17
N ALA A 16 10.05 10.54 23.12
CA ALA A 16 11.21 9.67 23.28
C ALA A 16 12.24 9.89 22.17
N LEU A 17 11.78 10.01 20.91
CA LEU A 17 12.66 10.26 19.76
C LEU A 17 13.32 11.63 19.87
N CYS A 18 12.57 12.70 20.17
CA CYS A 18 13.14 14.05 20.37
C CYS A 18 14.14 14.08 21.54
N GLY A 19 13.84 13.37 22.62
CA GLY A 19 14.74 13.26 23.77
C GLY A 19 16.04 12.50 23.46
N SER A 20 16.06 11.65 22.44
CA SER A 20 17.26 10.91 22.00
C SER A 20 18.23 11.73 21.15
N CYS A 21 17.82 12.91 20.67
CA CYS A 21 18.61 13.77 19.79
C CYS A 21 19.79 14.51 20.47
N ARG A 22 20.14 14.17 21.72
CA ARG A 22 21.34 14.62 22.46
C ARG A 22 21.63 16.10 22.37
N GLY A 23 20.59 16.96 22.39
CA GLY A 23 20.72 18.42 22.34
C GLY A 23 20.72 19.02 20.93
N GLU A 24 20.60 18.20 19.88
CA GLU A 24 20.35 18.70 18.54
C GLU A 24 18.90 19.20 18.42
N ARG A 25 18.71 20.23 17.60
CA ARG A 25 17.37 20.79 17.36
C ARG A 25 16.61 19.91 16.38
N VAL A 26 15.42 19.47 16.75
CA VAL A 26 14.47 18.85 15.84
C VAL A 26 13.78 19.94 15.03
N GLU A 27 13.86 19.90 13.72
CA GLU A 27 13.28 20.90 12.82
C GLU A 27 11.96 20.42 12.18
N ALA A 28 11.80 19.13 11.98
CA ALA A 28 10.57 18.55 11.43
C ALA A 28 10.27 17.16 11.99
N VAL A 29 8.98 16.82 11.95
CA VAL A 29 8.44 15.49 12.27
C VAL A 29 7.57 15.02 11.09
N GLY A 30 7.95 13.91 10.48
CA GLY A 30 7.18 13.26 9.43
C GLY A 30 6.49 12.01 9.96
N ILE A 31 5.23 11.82 9.61
CA ILE A 31 4.40 10.75 10.14
C ILE A 31 3.64 10.06 9.02
N CYS A 32 3.68 8.73 9.05
CA CYS A 32 2.86 7.87 8.21
C CYS A 32 1.67 7.35 9.01
N VAL A 33 0.47 7.40 8.43
CA VAL A 33 -0.75 6.86 9.03
C VAL A 33 -1.42 5.83 8.11
N PRO A 34 -2.00 4.75 8.67
CA PRO A 34 -2.73 3.74 7.90
C PRO A 34 -4.15 4.22 7.59
N GLY A 35 -4.29 5.17 6.66
CA GLY A 35 -5.58 5.77 6.36
C GLY A 35 -5.46 7.00 5.46
N LEU A 36 -6.43 7.91 5.59
CA LEU A 36 -6.49 9.15 4.83
C LEU A 36 -6.12 10.35 5.72
N VAL A 37 -5.43 11.31 5.13
CA VAL A 37 -5.13 12.60 5.75
C VAL A 37 -5.87 13.67 4.97
N PHE A 38 -6.93 14.23 5.57
CA PHE A 38 -7.70 15.30 4.94
C PHE A 38 -6.99 16.64 5.17
N SER A 39 -6.14 17.03 4.22
CA SER A 39 -5.24 18.18 4.31
C SER A 39 -5.97 19.50 4.55
N LYS A 40 -7.13 19.71 3.92
CA LYS A 40 -7.98 20.90 4.09
C LYS A 40 -8.56 21.06 5.50
N GLN A 41 -8.59 20.01 6.30
CA GLN A 41 -9.25 19.95 7.61
C GLN A 41 -8.29 19.61 8.73
N ASP A 42 -7.04 19.26 8.40
CA ASP A 42 -6.00 18.81 9.33
C ASP A 42 -6.45 17.63 10.22
N VAL A 43 -7.20 16.67 9.65
CA VAL A 43 -7.67 15.48 10.38
C VAL A 43 -7.30 14.19 9.67
N VAL A 44 -7.15 13.14 10.47
CA VAL A 44 -6.86 11.78 10.00
C VAL A 44 -8.12 10.93 10.11
N TRP A 45 -8.38 10.15 9.07
CA TRP A 45 -9.31 9.03 9.08
C TRP A 45 -8.55 7.71 8.95
N ALA A 46 -8.60 6.89 9.99
CA ALA A 46 -7.93 5.59 10.01
C ALA A 46 -8.93 4.50 10.42
N PRO A 47 -9.49 3.73 9.46
CA PRO A 47 -10.59 2.80 9.72
C PRO A 47 -10.24 1.68 10.69
N ASN A 48 -8.96 1.33 10.78
CA ASN A 48 -8.45 0.28 11.67
C ASN A 48 -8.17 0.78 13.11
N ILE A 49 -8.36 2.09 13.36
CA ILE A 49 -8.17 2.70 14.69
C ILE A 49 -9.51 3.30 15.14
N PRO A 50 -10.29 2.59 15.96
CA PRO A 50 -11.58 3.09 16.44
C PRO A 50 -11.43 4.45 17.13
N GLY A 51 -12.24 5.43 16.73
CA GLY A 51 -12.17 6.82 17.21
C GLY A 51 -11.29 7.74 16.38
N TRP A 52 -10.78 7.25 15.22
CA TRP A 52 -9.99 8.05 14.28
C TRP A 52 -10.76 8.34 12.97
N GLU A 53 -12.06 8.64 13.07
CA GLU A 53 -12.88 9.06 11.92
C GLU A 53 -12.59 10.50 11.46
N ARG A 54 -12.13 11.36 12.38
CA ARG A 54 -11.70 12.75 12.14
C ARG A 54 -10.71 13.18 13.22
N TYR A 55 -9.63 12.43 13.37
CA TYR A 55 -8.73 12.60 14.50
C TYR A 55 -7.74 13.76 14.27
N PRO A 56 -7.62 14.75 15.18
CA PRO A 56 -6.79 15.95 15.00
C PRO A 56 -5.31 15.69 15.34
N LEU A 57 -4.69 14.67 14.71
CA LEU A 57 -3.34 14.20 15.05
C LEU A 57 -2.29 15.32 14.89
N LYS A 58 -2.32 16.06 13.76
CA LYS A 58 -1.38 17.15 13.47
C LYS A 58 -1.41 18.21 14.58
N LYS A 59 -2.61 18.65 14.98
CA LYS A 59 -2.78 19.64 16.05
C LYS A 59 -2.19 19.16 17.38
N ARG A 60 -2.41 17.88 17.72
CA ARG A 60 -1.87 17.30 18.97
C ARG A 60 -0.35 17.28 18.98
N ILE A 61 0.25 16.86 17.85
CA ILE A 61 1.71 16.79 17.72
C ILE A 61 2.33 18.19 17.70
N SER A 62 1.76 19.13 16.95
CA SER A 62 2.23 20.52 16.94
C SER A 62 2.17 21.16 18.33
N GLY A 63 1.15 20.84 19.13
CA GLY A 63 1.06 21.27 20.53
C GLY A 63 2.14 20.67 21.43
N LEU A 64 2.69 19.50 21.08
CA LEU A 64 3.78 18.86 21.81
C LEU A 64 5.15 19.42 21.45
N VAL A 65 5.43 19.54 20.13
CA VAL A 65 6.79 19.87 19.64
C VAL A 65 7.03 21.39 19.53
N GLY A 66 5.97 22.19 19.61
CA GLY A 66 6.05 23.64 19.52
C GLY A 66 5.98 24.20 18.10
N PRO A 67 5.85 25.53 17.95
CA PRO A 67 5.57 26.21 16.69
C PRO A 67 6.77 26.22 15.71
N ASP A 68 7.98 26.01 16.20
CA ASP A 68 9.20 26.02 15.38
C ASP A 68 9.46 24.70 14.67
N VAL A 69 8.79 23.62 15.06
CA VAL A 69 8.94 22.30 14.47
C VAL A 69 7.84 22.06 13.44
N LYS A 70 8.22 21.76 12.21
CA LYS A 70 7.27 21.40 11.15
C LYS A 70 6.70 20.01 11.40
N VAL A 71 5.40 19.85 11.22
CA VAL A 71 4.72 18.57 11.37
C VAL A 71 4.01 18.23 10.06
N GLU A 72 4.43 17.14 9.43
CA GLU A 72 3.77 16.63 8.23
C GLU A 72 3.28 15.21 8.45
N ILE A 73 2.04 14.97 8.03
CA ILE A 73 1.38 13.65 8.14
C ILE A 73 0.89 13.26 6.76
N GLU A 74 1.18 12.03 6.38
CA GLU A 74 0.75 11.47 5.11
C GLU A 74 0.19 10.06 5.26
N SER A 75 -0.60 9.66 4.27
CA SER A 75 -1.09 8.28 4.16
C SER A 75 0.07 7.32 3.94
N ASP A 76 -0.11 6.07 4.32
CA ASP A 76 0.82 4.98 4.05
C ASP A 76 1.15 4.86 2.56
N ARG A 77 0.18 5.03 1.67
CA ARG A 77 0.35 4.99 0.21
C ARG A 77 1.34 6.05 -0.29
N THR A 78 1.20 7.27 0.18
CA THR A 78 2.13 8.37 -0.11
C THR A 78 3.51 8.07 0.45
N CYS A 79 3.58 7.60 1.69
CA CYS A 79 4.86 7.28 2.33
C CYS A 79 5.58 6.12 1.62
N TYR A 80 4.88 5.10 1.13
CA TYR A 80 5.52 4.01 0.40
C TYR A 80 6.25 4.51 -0.86
N ILE A 81 5.58 5.29 -1.71
CA ILE A 81 6.25 5.80 -2.92
C ILE A 81 7.38 6.78 -2.58
N LEU A 82 7.22 7.64 -1.56
CA LEU A 82 8.28 8.54 -1.11
C LEU A 82 9.50 7.78 -0.55
N GLY A 83 9.29 6.68 0.15
CA GLY A 83 10.37 5.80 0.60
C GLY A 83 11.17 5.21 -0.54
N GLU A 84 10.50 4.75 -1.59
CA GLU A 84 11.13 4.23 -2.80
C GLU A 84 11.88 5.32 -3.58
N VAL A 85 11.36 6.53 -3.63
CA VAL A 85 12.03 7.69 -4.23
C VAL A 85 13.33 8.02 -3.49
N TRP A 86 13.32 7.95 -2.16
CA TRP A 86 14.49 8.32 -1.37
C TRP A 86 15.52 7.19 -1.29
N LYS A 87 15.10 5.97 -1.02
CA LYS A 87 16.02 4.87 -0.67
C LYS A 87 15.88 3.61 -1.53
N GLY A 88 14.84 3.50 -2.36
CA GLY A 88 14.49 2.28 -3.05
C GLY A 88 14.46 2.38 -4.57
N ALA A 89 13.58 1.59 -5.18
CA ALA A 89 13.50 1.34 -6.63
C ALA A 89 13.13 2.58 -7.46
N ALA A 90 12.49 3.60 -6.87
CA ALA A 90 12.09 4.83 -7.57
C ALA A 90 13.13 5.95 -7.51
N LYS A 91 14.37 5.69 -7.06
CA LYS A 91 15.43 6.70 -7.07
C LYS A 91 15.63 7.26 -8.47
N GLY A 92 15.61 8.61 -8.57
CA GLY A 92 15.80 9.34 -9.82
C GLY A 92 14.60 9.37 -10.76
N CYS A 93 13.50 8.67 -10.43
CA CYS A 93 12.28 8.73 -11.23
C CYS A 93 11.51 10.03 -10.97
N GLY A 94 11.00 10.64 -12.03
CA GLY A 94 9.99 11.70 -11.97
C GLY A 94 8.58 11.15 -11.94
N ASN A 95 8.37 9.94 -12.50
CA ASN A 95 7.07 9.31 -12.64
C ASN A 95 7.16 7.85 -12.21
N ALA A 96 6.51 7.49 -11.10
CA ALA A 96 6.53 6.13 -10.58
C ALA A 96 5.25 5.80 -9.82
N ILE A 97 4.93 4.51 -9.75
CA ILE A 97 3.76 4.01 -9.06
C ILE A 97 4.20 2.93 -8.07
N TYR A 98 3.72 3.03 -6.84
CA TYR A 98 3.85 1.97 -5.85
C TYR A 98 2.50 1.30 -5.62
N ILE A 99 2.40 0.01 -5.88
CA ILE A 99 1.21 -0.81 -5.62
C ILE A 99 1.45 -1.58 -4.32
N ALA A 100 0.80 -1.13 -3.25
CA ALA A 100 0.84 -1.80 -1.96
C ALA A 100 -0.20 -2.91 -1.90
N VAL A 101 0.24 -4.16 -1.81
CA VAL A 101 -0.63 -5.32 -1.64
C VAL A 101 -0.34 -5.95 -0.28
N GLY A 102 -1.23 -5.68 0.66
CA GLY A 102 -1.20 -6.21 2.02
C GLY A 102 -2.56 -6.81 2.38
N THR A 103 -3.09 -6.48 3.56
CA THR A 103 -4.48 -6.80 3.95
C THR A 103 -5.48 -6.31 2.92
N GLY A 104 -5.29 -5.08 2.42
CA GLY A 104 -6.00 -4.48 1.30
C GLY A 104 -5.04 -4.08 0.16
N ILE A 105 -5.53 -3.24 -0.77
CA ILE A 105 -4.75 -2.72 -1.90
C ILE A 105 -4.83 -1.20 -1.95
N GLY A 106 -3.65 -0.55 -1.96
CA GLY A 106 -3.51 0.88 -2.16
C GLY A 106 -2.42 1.22 -3.16
N VAL A 107 -2.45 2.44 -3.71
CA VAL A 107 -1.46 2.90 -4.69
C VAL A 107 -0.93 4.28 -4.31
N GLY A 108 0.38 4.42 -4.25
CA GLY A 108 1.08 5.71 -4.21
C GLY A 108 1.51 6.12 -5.61
N ILE A 109 1.28 7.37 -6.00
CA ILE A 109 1.50 7.84 -7.37
C ILE A 109 2.38 9.08 -7.35
N LEU A 110 3.52 9.00 -8.04
CA LEU A 110 4.44 10.10 -8.30
C LEU A 110 4.30 10.53 -9.76
N VAL A 111 4.07 11.82 -9.99
CA VAL A 111 4.03 12.44 -11.33
C VAL A 111 4.84 13.73 -11.29
N ASP A 112 5.77 13.88 -12.22
CA ASP A 112 6.66 15.03 -12.32
C ASP A 112 7.37 15.38 -11.00
N GLY A 113 7.80 14.34 -10.26
CA GLY A 113 8.50 14.47 -8.97
C GLY A 113 7.59 14.83 -7.78
N SER A 114 6.28 14.94 -8.01
CA SER A 114 5.30 15.28 -6.99
C SER A 114 4.32 14.13 -6.74
N VAL A 115 4.00 13.85 -5.48
CA VAL A 115 2.99 12.86 -5.14
C VAL A 115 1.61 13.45 -5.40
N LEU A 116 0.73 12.65 -6.00
CA LEU A 116 -0.65 13.04 -6.24
C LEU A 116 -1.50 12.81 -4.98
N HIS A 117 -2.38 13.77 -4.66
CA HIS A 117 -3.32 13.70 -3.54
C HIS A 117 -4.78 13.64 -4.00
N GLY A 118 -5.09 14.21 -5.18
CA GLY A 118 -6.46 14.33 -5.70
C GLY A 118 -7.25 15.43 -4.99
N ALA A 119 -8.54 15.51 -5.30
CA ALA A 119 -9.40 16.60 -4.84
C ALA A 119 -9.70 16.55 -3.32
N GLU A 120 -9.77 15.34 -2.76
CA GLU A 120 -10.16 15.09 -1.36
C GLU A 120 -9.16 14.14 -0.65
N ASP A 121 -7.90 14.14 -1.10
CA ASP A 121 -6.82 13.30 -0.52
C ASP A 121 -7.11 11.78 -0.56
N ILE A 122 -8.01 11.31 -1.44
CA ILE A 122 -8.45 9.91 -1.51
C ILE A 122 -7.78 9.14 -2.66
N ILE A 123 -6.88 9.77 -3.39
CA ILE A 123 -6.21 9.13 -4.54
C ILE A 123 -5.53 7.82 -4.13
N GLY A 124 -5.43 6.89 -5.06
CA GLY A 124 -4.75 5.60 -4.83
C GLY A 124 -5.63 4.53 -4.19
N ALA A 125 -6.95 4.72 -4.12
CA ALA A 125 -7.90 3.68 -3.71
C ALA A 125 -8.08 2.63 -4.83
N ALA A 126 -6.98 2.07 -5.33
CA ALA A 126 -6.97 1.19 -6.49
C ALA A 126 -7.69 -0.15 -6.26
N GLY A 127 -7.83 -0.59 -5.01
CA GLY A 127 -8.65 -1.77 -4.69
C GLY A 127 -10.07 -1.73 -5.27
N TRP A 128 -10.58 -0.51 -5.56
CA TRP A 128 -11.89 -0.28 -6.16
C TRP A 128 -11.89 -0.33 -7.70
N MET A 129 -10.77 -0.56 -8.36
CA MET A 129 -10.74 -0.68 -9.82
C MET A 129 -11.66 -1.80 -10.30
N ALA A 130 -12.48 -1.50 -11.30
CA ALA A 130 -13.42 -2.45 -11.90
C ALA A 130 -12.68 -3.34 -12.91
N LEU A 131 -12.09 -4.43 -12.45
CA LEU A 131 -11.29 -5.37 -13.27
C LEU A 131 -12.05 -6.65 -13.64
N HIS A 132 -13.32 -6.76 -13.27
CA HIS A 132 -14.15 -7.93 -13.56
C HIS A 132 -15.60 -7.53 -13.83
N TYR A 133 -16.22 -8.22 -14.80
CA TYR A 133 -17.63 -8.10 -15.16
C TYR A 133 -18.27 -9.50 -15.17
N PRO A 134 -19.55 -9.66 -14.77
CA PRO A 134 -20.45 -8.62 -14.25
C PRO A 134 -20.13 -8.19 -12.81
N TYR A 135 -20.71 -7.06 -12.39
CA TYR A 135 -20.63 -6.57 -11.01
C TYR A 135 -21.18 -7.60 -10.02
N GLN A 136 -20.52 -7.75 -8.87
CA GLN A 136 -20.93 -8.65 -7.79
C GLN A 136 -21.11 -7.88 -6.49
N GLN A 137 -22.11 -8.26 -5.69
CA GLN A 137 -22.41 -7.59 -4.42
C GLN A 137 -21.26 -7.74 -3.38
N GLU A 138 -20.46 -8.77 -3.52
CA GLU A 138 -19.28 -9.03 -2.72
C GLU A 138 -18.19 -7.96 -2.85
N TYR A 139 -18.24 -7.10 -3.88
CA TYR A 139 -17.30 -5.99 -4.06
C TYR A 139 -17.62 -4.77 -3.18
N ILE A 140 -18.82 -4.67 -2.59
CA ILE A 140 -19.26 -3.52 -1.80
C ILE A 140 -18.27 -3.13 -0.69
N PRO A 141 -17.71 -4.05 0.12
CA PRO A 141 -16.87 -3.65 1.25
C PRO A 141 -15.45 -3.25 0.87
N THR A 142 -14.91 -3.73 -0.26
CA THR A 142 -13.47 -3.62 -0.56
C THR A 142 -13.14 -3.21 -1.99
N GLY A 143 -14.12 -3.26 -2.89
CA GLY A 143 -13.88 -3.08 -4.33
C GLY A 143 -13.50 -4.38 -5.04
N CYS A 144 -13.58 -4.36 -6.37
CA CYS A 144 -13.39 -5.54 -7.21
C CYS A 144 -11.93 -6.05 -7.16
N PHE A 145 -10.96 -5.18 -7.35
CA PHE A 145 -9.55 -5.59 -7.40
C PHE A 145 -9.08 -6.14 -6.05
N GLU A 146 -9.38 -5.45 -4.96
CA GLU A 146 -8.99 -5.88 -3.61
C GLU A 146 -9.64 -7.21 -3.23
N TYR A 147 -10.92 -7.42 -3.60
CA TYR A 147 -11.65 -8.65 -3.34
C TYR A 147 -10.98 -9.91 -3.90
N TYR A 148 -10.28 -9.80 -5.03
CA TYR A 148 -9.58 -10.96 -5.63
C TYR A 148 -8.11 -11.06 -5.25
N ALA A 149 -7.42 -9.93 -5.09
CA ALA A 149 -5.96 -9.89 -5.21
C ALA A 149 -5.22 -9.27 -4.02
N SER A 150 -5.91 -8.82 -2.97
CA SER A 150 -5.29 -8.51 -1.68
C SER A 150 -5.00 -9.76 -0.87
N GLY A 151 -4.25 -9.67 0.22
CA GLY A 151 -4.05 -10.78 1.13
C GLY A 151 -5.36 -11.35 1.68
N ASN A 152 -6.30 -10.49 2.10
CA ASN A 152 -7.64 -10.92 2.49
C ASN A 152 -8.46 -11.45 1.30
N GLY A 153 -8.27 -10.86 0.12
CA GLY A 153 -8.90 -11.32 -1.11
C GLY A 153 -8.49 -12.74 -1.47
N ILE A 154 -7.18 -13.02 -1.51
CA ILE A 154 -6.63 -14.35 -1.77
C ILE A 154 -7.17 -15.38 -0.75
N ALA A 155 -7.17 -15.03 0.56
CA ALA A 155 -7.76 -15.88 1.59
C ALA A 155 -9.25 -16.13 1.34
N THR A 156 -10.02 -15.11 0.99
CA THR A 156 -11.44 -15.24 0.65
C THR A 156 -11.67 -16.16 -0.55
N GLN A 157 -10.85 -16.02 -1.62
CA GLN A 157 -10.98 -16.87 -2.80
C GLN A 157 -10.70 -18.35 -2.49
N ILE A 158 -9.66 -18.65 -1.71
CA ILE A 158 -9.36 -20.03 -1.34
C ILE A 158 -10.46 -20.62 -0.44
N HIS A 159 -11.01 -19.85 0.51
CA HIS A 159 -12.13 -20.29 1.34
C HIS A 159 -13.36 -20.66 0.50
N ARG A 160 -13.72 -19.84 -0.48
CA ARG A 160 -14.82 -20.12 -1.42
C ARG A 160 -14.54 -21.37 -2.23
N ALA A 161 -13.33 -21.49 -2.76
CA ALA A 161 -12.95 -22.64 -3.57
C ALA A 161 -12.99 -23.96 -2.79
N LEU A 162 -12.53 -23.96 -1.53
CA LEU A 162 -12.58 -25.12 -0.65
C LEU A 162 -14.01 -25.50 -0.27
N ARG A 163 -14.87 -24.53 0.06
CA ARG A 163 -16.30 -24.80 0.35
C ARG A 163 -17.05 -25.38 -0.85
N CYS A 164 -16.68 -25.00 -2.07
CA CYS A 164 -17.26 -25.54 -3.29
C CYS A 164 -16.68 -26.92 -3.69
N ASN A 165 -15.53 -27.31 -3.17
CA ASN A 165 -14.86 -28.58 -3.52
C ASN A 165 -14.85 -29.56 -2.35
N ARG A 166 -15.98 -30.26 -2.11
CA ARG A 166 -16.15 -31.21 -1.01
C ARG A 166 -15.15 -32.39 -1.03
N ASN A 167 -14.57 -32.67 -2.19
CA ASN A 167 -13.63 -33.79 -2.37
C ASN A 167 -12.17 -33.32 -2.43
N TYR A 168 -11.88 -32.13 -1.92
CA TYR A 168 -10.52 -31.62 -1.90
C TYR A 168 -9.63 -32.41 -0.92
N THR A 169 -8.52 -32.92 -1.45
CA THR A 169 -7.51 -33.71 -0.72
C THR A 169 -6.11 -33.10 -0.82
N GLY A 170 -6.01 -31.82 -1.19
CA GLY A 170 -4.73 -31.12 -1.35
C GLY A 170 -4.09 -30.70 -0.02
N VAL A 171 -3.07 -29.85 -0.14
CA VAL A 171 -2.20 -29.41 0.98
C VAL A 171 -2.97 -28.73 2.12
N LEU A 172 -4.07 -28.06 1.81
CA LEU A 172 -4.88 -27.34 2.80
C LEU A 172 -5.97 -28.20 3.45
N SER A 173 -6.06 -29.49 3.09
CA SER A 173 -7.05 -30.40 3.68
C SER A 173 -6.81 -30.60 5.18
N GLY A 174 -7.90 -30.70 5.96
CA GLY A 174 -7.84 -30.89 7.42
C GLY A 174 -7.59 -29.64 8.22
N ARG A 175 -7.38 -28.47 7.60
CA ARG A 175 -7.33 -27.17 8.27
C ARG A 175 -8.72 -26.53 8.36
N PRO A 176 -9.04 -25.80 9.44
CA PRO A 176 -10.24 -24.98 9.46
C PRO A 176 -10.19 -23.96 8.33
N ILE A 177 -11.21 -23.98 7.45
CA ILE A 177 -11.21 -23.15 6.23
C ILE A 177 -11.01 -21.66 6.57
N ASP A 178 -11.70 -21.17 7.60
CA ASP A 178 -11.70 -19.75 7.96
C ASP A 178 -10.37 -19.27 8.59
N GLU A 179 -9.46 -20.17 8.94
CA GLU A 179 -8.14 -19.88 9.48
C GLU A 179 -7.05 -19.86 8.41
N ILE A 180 -7.37 -20.27 7.17
CA ILE A 180 -6.40 -20.28 6.07
C ILE A 180 -6.14 -18.84 5.61
N THR A 181 -4.89 -18.43 5.68
CA THR A 181 -4.41 -17.10 5.28
C THR A 181 -3.86 -17.11 3.85
N SER A 182 -3.58 -15.93 3.29
CA SER A 182 -2.86 -15.83 2.01
C SER A 182 -1.49 -16.51 2.06
N HIS A 183 -0.76 -16.44 3.18
CA HIS A 183 0.52 -17.13 3.36
C HIS A 183 0.37 -18.64 3.19
N ASP A 184 -0.66 -19.23 3.77
CA ASP A 184 -0.95 -20.66 3.60
C ASP A 184 -1.24 -21.04 2.16
N VAL A 185 -1.82 -20.11 1.39
CA VAL A 185 -2.08 -20.32 -0.06
C VAL A 185 -0.76 -20.32 -0.84
N PHE A 186 0.18 -19.41 -0.55
CA PHE A 186 1.51 -19.45 -1.17
C PHE A 186 2.27 -20.72 -0.79
N ASP A 187 2.24 -21.11 0.48
CA ASP A 187 2.88 -22.36 0.94
C ASP A 187 2.31 -23.59 0.22
N ALA A 188 0.99 -23.63 0.03
CA ALA A 188 0.34 -24.71 -0.70
C ALA A 188 0.70 -24.71 -2.18
N TYR A 189 0.79 -23.52 -2.80
CA TYR A 189 1.23 -23.35 -4.19
C TYR A 189 2.64 -23.95 -4.40
N HIS A 190 3.59 -23.61 -3.53
CA HIS A 190 4.95 -24.13 -3.61
C HIS A 190 5.03 -25.64 -3.41
N LYS A 191 4.03 -26.23 -2.75
CA LYS A 191 3.87 -27.69 -2.60
C LYS A 191 3.10 -28.33 -3.76
N GLY A 192 2.81 -27.58 -4.82
CA GLY A 192 2.13 -28.05 -6.02
C GLY A 192 0.62 -28.18 -5.90
N ASP A 193 -0.02 -27.50 -4.94
CA ASP A 193 -1.47 -27.53 -4.80
C ASP A 193 -2.17 -26.79 -5.94
N ARG A 194 -3.01 -27.53 -6.67
CA ARG A 194 -3.70 -27.02 -7.86
C ARG A 194 -4.77 -25.97 -7.55
N LEU A 195 -5.37 -26.04 -6.37
CA LEU A 195 -6.42 -25.09 -5.99
C LEU A 195 -5.79 -23.73 -5.59
N ALA A 196 -4.70 -23.80 -4.82
CA ALA A 196 -3.88 -22.64 -4.51
C ALA A 196 -3.33 -21.96 -5.78
N ALA A 197 -2.81 -22.76 -6.73
CA ALA A 197 -2.35 -22.24 -8.01
C ALA A 197 -3.44 -21.46 -8.76
N LYS A 198 -4.66 -21.99 -8.86
CA LYS A 198 -5.78 -21.29 -9.52
C LYS A 198 -6.14 -19.96 -8.85
N VAL A 199 -6.07 -19.90 -7.52
CA VAL A 199 -6.35 -18.67 -6.78
C VAL A 199 -5.25 -17.63 -7.04
N LEU A 200 -3.98 -18.03 -7.00
CA LEU A 200 -2.85 -17.14 -7.28
C LEU A 200 -2.77 -16.73 -8.76
N ASP A 201 -3.10 -17.60 -9.70
CA ASP A 201 -3.22 -17.26 -11.12
C ASP A 201 -4.22 -16.12 -11.33
N LYS A 202 -5.37 -16.18 -10.63
CA LYS A 202 -6.36 -15.10 -10.68
C LYS A 202 -5.85 -13.79 -10.05
N ALA A 203 -5.08 -13.87 -8.98
CA ALA A 203 -4.46 -12.68 -8.39
C ALA A 203 -3.43 -12.05 -9.35
N VAL A 204 -2.61 -12.87 -10.03
CA VAL A 204 -1.64 -12.42 -11.06
C VAL A 204 -2.35 -11.70 -12.20
N GLU A 205 -3.46 -12.27 -12.73
CA GLU A 205 -4.28 -11.60 -13.75
C GLU A 205 -4.76 -10.21 -13.27
N MET A 206 -5.27 -10.12 -12.04
CA MET A 206 -5.77 -8.87 -11.48
C MET A 206 -4.66 -7.85 -11.27
N TRP A 207 -3.49 -8.26 -10.78
CA TRP A 207 -2.33 -7.36 -10.63
C TRP A 207 -1.85 -6.85 -11.98
N GLY A 208 -1.80 -7.72 -13.00
CA GLY A 208 -1.41 -7.35 -14.36
C GLY A 208 -2.39 -6.37 -15.00
N MET A 209 -3.69 -6.63 -14.92
CA MET A 209 -4.72 -5.71 -15.44
C MET A 209 -4.70 -4.35 -14.73
N ALA A 210 -4.53 -4.33 -13.40
CA ALA A 210 -4.44 -3.09 -12.65
C ALA A 210 -3.22 -2.28 -13.07
N ALA A 211 -2.06 -2.92 -13.15
CA ALA A 211 -0.83 -2.27 -13.60
C ALA A 211 -0.95 -1.72 -15.03
N ALA A 212 -1.52 -2.49 -15.96
CA ALA A 212 -1.76 -2.07 -17.33
C ALA A 212 -2.62 -0.80 -17.44
N ASN A 213 -3.69 -0.72 -16.64
CA ASN A 213 -4.53 0.48 -16.57
C ASN A 213 -3.75 1.69 -16.05
N LEU A 214 -2.98 1.51 -14.97
CA LEU A 214 -2.15 2.57 -14.41
C LEU A 214 -1.06 3.03 -15.39
N VAL A 215 -0.38 2.10 -16.05
CA VAL A 215 0.62 2.39 -17.08
C VAL A 215 0.00 3.15 -18.25
N SER A 216 -1.15 2.72 -18.74
CA SER A 216 -1.83 3.36 -19.87
C SER A 216 -2.32 4.78 -19.57
N ILE A 217 -2.64 5.08 -18.30
CA ILE A 217 -3.17 6.40 -17.88
C ILE A 217 -2.04 7.35 -17.47
N LEU A 218 -1.03 6.85 -16.74
CA LEU A 218 -0.03 7.68 -16.07
C LEU A 218 1.36 7.62 -16.72
N ASN A 219 1.60 6.64 -17.59
CA ASN A 219 2.88 6.42 -18.27
C ASN A 219 4.10 6.54 -17.34
N PRO A 220 4.20 5.74 -16.28
CA PRO A 220 5.28 5.82 -15.31
C PRO A 220 6.56 5.19 -15.88
N GLU A 221 7.72 5.60 -15.35
CA GLU A 221 9.00 4.93 -15.58
C GLU A 221 9.05 3.56 -14.87
N LYS A 222 8.42 3.47 -13.69
CA LYS A 222 8.40 2.23 -12.90
C LYS A 222 7.05 1.99 -12.23
N VAL A 223 6.66 0.72 -12.19
CA VAL A 223 5.61 0.19 -11.32
C VAL A 223 6.28 -0.71 -10.28
N ILE A 224 6.16 -0.32 -9.01
CA ILE A 224 6.81 -0.98 -7.88
C ILE A 224 5.74 -1.70 -7.08
N PHE A 225 5.93 -2.98 -6.87
CA PHE A 225 5.05 -3.82 -6.07
C PHE A 225 5.63 -4.03 -4.68
N GLY A 226 4.82 -3.84 -3.64
CA GLY A 226 5.23 -4.06 -2.27
C GLY A 226 4.07 -4.40 -1.35
N GLY A 227 4.32 -4.35 -0.04
CA GLY A 227 3.39 -4.83 0.97
C GLY A 227 3.58 -6.32 1.28
N GLY A 228 2.90 -6.81 2.32
CA GLY A 228 3.15 -8.15 2.87
C GLY A 228 2.92 -9.32 1.91
N VAL A 229 2.10 -9.13 0.86
CA VAL A 229 1.89 -10.15 -0.18
C VAL A 229 3.10 -10.25 -1.11
N PHE A 230 3.80 -9.14 -1.37
CA PHE A 230 4.96 -9.11 -2.27
C PHE A 230 6.31 -9.47 -1.60
N GLY A 231 6.28 -10.20 -0.49
CA GLY A 231 7.39 -11.09 -0.11
C GLY A 231 7.31 -12.39 -0.93
N PRO A 232 6.28 -13.23 -0.70
CA PRO A 232 6.13 -14.48 -1.43
C PRO A 232 5.71 -14.30 -2.90
N ALA A 233 5.05 -13.19 -3.29
CA ALA A 233 4.61 -12.96 -4.67
C ALA A 233 5.69 -12.33 -5.58
N GLU A 234 6.90 -12.08 -5.08
CA GLU A 234 8.02 -11.55 -5.86
C GLU A 234 8.29 -12.40 -7.11
N GLU A 235 8.20 -13.70 -6.99
CA GLU A 235 8.41 -14.65 -8.10
C GLU A 235 7.44 -14.44 -9.29
N PHE A 236 6.31 -13.76 -9.07
CA PHE A 236 5.31 -13.54 -10.10
C PHE A 236 5.49 -12.26 -10.91
N ILE A 237 6.48 -11.42 -10.62
CA ILE A 237 6.68 -10.12 -11.31
C ILE A 237 6.73 -10.29 -12.83
N GLY A 238 7.46 -11.27 -13.34
CA GLY A 238 7.51 -11.56 -14.78
C GLY A 238 6.13 -11.92 -15.34
N ARG A 239 5.38 -12.78 -14.66
CA ARG A 239 4.02 -13.16 -15.08
C ARG A 239 3.03 -12.00 -15.01
N ILE A 240 3.18 -11.12 -14.02
CA ILE A 240 2.37 -9.89 -13.88
C ILE A 240 2.66 -8.94 -15.06
N TYR A 241 3.93 -8.79 -15.44
CA TYR A 241 4.32 -8.00 -16.61
C TYR A 241 3.75 -8.60 -17.91
N ASP A 242 3.89 -9.91 -18.12
CA ASP A 242 3.34 -10.60 -19.28
C ASP A 242 1.81 -10.45 -19.38
N GLU A 243 1.12 -10.49 -18.24
CA GLU A 243 -0.31 -10.24 -18.20
C GLU A 243 -0.63 -8.77 -18.52
N ALA A 244 0.12 -7.83 -17.95
CA ALA A 244 -0.07 -6.40 -18.22
C ALA A 244 0.15 -6.04 -19.68
N CYS A 245 1.09 -6.68 -20.37
CA CYS A 245 1.34 -6.49 -21.81
C CYS A 245 0.15 -6.83 -22.69
N LYS A 246 -0.78 -7.68 -22.24
CA LYS A 246 -2.00 -8.01 -23.00
C LYS A 246 -3.00 -6.85 -23.04
N TRP A 247 -2.95 -5.96 -22.04
CA TRP A 247 -3.98 -4.95 -21.77
C TRP A 247 -3.45 -3.51 -21.90
N GLY A 248 -2.18 -3.31 -21.61
CA GLY A 248 -1.54 -2.01 -21.55
C GLY A 248 -1.27 -1.39 -22.93
N GLN A 249 -1.11 -0.06 -22.96
CA GLN A 249 -0.72 0.66 -24.15
C GLN A 249 0.69 0.21 -24.56
N PRO A 250 0.90 -0.33 -25.80
CA PRO A 250 2.14 -1.04 -26.14
C PRO A 250 3.42 -0.21 -25.98
N ILE A 251 3.41 1.05 -26.42
CA ILE A 251 4.61 1.92 -26.32
C ILE A 251 4.94 2.18 -24.85
N ALA A 252 3.94 2.42 -24.00
CA ALA A 252 4.16 2.61 -22.57
C ALA A 252 4.68 1.35 -21.90
N MET A 253 4.16 0.17 -22.30
CA MET A 253 4.61 -1.12 -21.79
C MET A 253 6.07 -1.44 -22.18
N ASP A 254 6.52 -1.01 -23.35
CA ASP A 254 7.92 -1.21 -23.80
C ASP A 254 8.93 -0.39 -22.97
N HIS A 255 8.49 0.65 -22.27
CA HIS A 255 9.37 1.57 -21.54
C HIS A 255 9.28 1.42 -20.01
N VAL A 256 8.17 0.91 -19.48
CA VAL A 256 7.96 0.79 -18.03
C VAL A 256 8.71 -0.40 -17.46
N GLU A 257 9.33 -0.21 -16.29
CA GLU A 257 9.93 -1.30 -15.53
C GLU A 257 9.01 -1.75 -14.39
N PHE A 258 8.78 -3.07 -14.28
CA PHE A 258 8.12 -3.66 -13.10
C PHE A 258 9.18 -4.11 -12.10
N ARG A 259 9.05 -3.66 -10.86
CA ARG A 259 9.99 -3.92 -9.77
C ARG A 259 9.27 -4.36 -8.51
N VAL A 260 9.97 -5.08 -7.65
CA VAL A 260 9.58 -5.25 -6.25
C VAL A 260 10.20 -4.15 -5.41
N SER A 261 9.54 -3.76 -4.34
CA SER A 261 10.04 -2.79 -3.36
C SER A 261 11.44 -3.17 -2.87
N GLU A 262 12.40 -2.26 -3.01
CA GLU A 262 13.77 -2.47 -2.51
C GLU A 262 13.91 -2.13 -1.02
N VAL A 263 12.96 -1.38 -0.45
CA VAL A 263 12.95 -1.02 0.97
C VAL A 263 11.87 -1.77 1.76
N GLN A 264 11.10 -2.62 1.09
CA GLN A 264 10.11 -3.55 1.66
C GLN A 264 9.35 -2.99 2.90
N GLY A 265 9.43 -3.66 4.06
CA GLY A 265 8.71 -3.28 5.28
C GLY A 265 9.06 -1.88 5.84
N GLU A 266 10.14 -1.25 5.39
CA GLU A 266 10.60 0.06 5.86
C GLU A 266 10.17 1.23 4.96
N ALA A 267 9.49 0.98 3.83
CA ALA A 267 9.10 2.01 2.87
C ALA A 267 8.33 3.16 3.52
N ALA A 268 7.38 2.86 4.40
CA ALA A 268 6.60 3.86 5.13
C ALA A 268 7.47 4.73 6.06
N LEU A 269 8.43 4.12 6.74
CA LEU A 269 9.37 4.81 7.64
C LEU A 269 10.29 5.75 6.86
N TYR A 270 10.92 5.24 5.79
CA TYR A 270 11.74 6.08 4.91
C TYR A 270 10.92 7.20 4.27
N GLY A 271 9.68 6.91 3.84
CA GLY A 271 8.80 7.91 3.26
C GLY A 271 8.41 9.02 4.23
N SER A 272 8.08 8.69 5.47
CA SER A 272 7.76 9.70 6.49
C SER A 272 8.98 10.55 6.86
N ALA A 273 10.17 9.96 6.92
CA ALA A 273 11.40 10.71 7.13
C ALA A 273 11.71 11.63 5.93
N TYR A 274 11.56 11.13 4.70
CA TYR A 274 11.77 11.94 3.50
C TYR A 274 10.77 13.11 3.40
N LEU A 275 9.53 12.90 3.81
CA LEU A 275 8.51 13.95 3.91
C LEU A 275 8.97 15.09 4.83
N ALA A 276 9.52 14.78 6.00
CA ALA A 276 10.09 15.77 6.92
C ALA A 276 11.25 16.54 6.26
N PHE A 277 12.19 15.86 5.60
CA PHE A 277 13.30 16.51 4.90
C PHE A 277 12.83 17.44 3.77
N LYS A 278 11.86 17.02 2.96
CA LYS A 278 11.30 17.87 1.90
C LYS A 278 10.70 19.17 2.45
N THR A 279 10.05 19.10 3.60
CA THR A 279 9.40 20.26 4.22
C THR A 279 10.42 21.30 4.71
N ILE A 280 11.61 20.88 5.16
CA ILE A 280 12.71 21.76 5.53
C ILE A 280 13.37 22.37 4.29
N GLY A 281 13.70 21.55 3.28
CA GLY A 281 14.42 21.98 2.07
C GLY A 281 13.62 22.90 1.13
N GLN A 282 12.32 23.00 1.28
CA GLN A 282 11.48 23.95 0.51
C GLN A 282 11.59 25.40 1.00
N GLN A 283 12.23 25.66 2.14
CA GLN A 283 12.44 27.02 2.67
C GLN A 283 13.72 27.70 2.14
N GLU A 284 14.61 26.96 1.45
CA GLU A 284 15.87 27.48 0.91
C GLU A 284 15.80 27.86 -0.59
N LYS A 285 14.59 27.83 -1.20
CA LYS A 285 14.35 28.27 -2.59
C LYS A 285 13.37 29.45 -2.61
#